data_888f691731b7480d26354b55d001b692
#
_entry.id   888f691731b7480d26354b55d001b692
#
_cell.length_a   1.000
_cell.length_b   1.000
_cell.length_c   1.000
_cell.angle_alpha   90.00
_cell.angle_beta   90.00
_cell.angle_gamma   90.00
#
_symmetry.space_group_name_H-M   'P 1'
#
loop_
_entity.id
_entity.type
_entity.pdbx_description
1 polymer ?
#
loop_
_entity_poly.entity_id
_entity_poly.type
_entity_poly.pdbx_seq_one_letter_code
_entity_poly.pdbx_strand_id
1 'polypeptide(L)'
;HLENIIAEQFYEQEKNNDLMISILSHIVEFRNGESGLHVLHIKTITELLLKELLRHTDRYPLSQTDINLISTASSLHDIGKISISGDILNKPERLTAEEFEIIKGHSLIGAKMLSELPLDQQEAPLVKVASDICRWHHERYDGNGYPDGLKGDEIPIAAQVVALADVYDALTSERCYKKAYSHSKALEMIFEGRCGAFNPTLLQCLLEISDTLESELGQAALERNARHRRDTKGRIDYDNLLAREHSVSLVPPSSETLQLLYTDSLTEVYNRRYYDEQFRDSDDIEAVVVIDVDSFKHINDRYGHHAGDIVLRRIAKTVSSCVRKTDAVIRYGGDEFVIIFHRLPGDVFRKKLEEIRAAVDRLTIAEHPGLHVSVSLGGAYGVGKTTELFETADRLMYQAKKSKNKAIAGFVSTQTENTGKGRDVEIWS
;
A
#
# COMPACT_ATOMS: atom_id res chain seq x y z
N HIS A 1 30.91 -27.84 -9.84
CA HIS A 1 31.14 -26.43 -9.47
C HIS A 1 30.31 -25.49 -10.38
N LEU A 2 30.30 -25.73 -11.71
CA LEU A 2 29.50 -24.96 -12.66
C LEU A 2 27.98 -25.18 -12.47
N GLU A 3 27.56 -26.42 -12.21
CA GLU A 3 26.18 -26.77 -11.92
C GLU A 3 25.64 -26.10 -10.67
N ASN A 4 26.47 -25.98 -9.62
CA ASN A 4 26.06 -25.27 -8.39
C ASN A 4 25.91 -23.74 -8.62
N ILE A 5 26.80 -23.16 -9.44
CA ILE A 5 26.71 -21.72 -9.78
C ILE A 5 25.46 -21.46 -10.63
N ILE A 6 25.15 -22.32 -11.59
CA ILE A 6 23.94 -22.22 -12.41
C ILE A 6 22.68 -22.38 -11.57
N ALA A 7 22.65 -23.36 -10.65
CA ALA A 7 21.53 -23.56 -9.74
C ALA A 7 21.33 -22.35 -8.79
N GLU A 8 22.42 -21.78 -8.29
CA GLU A 8 22.39 -20.59 -7.43
C GLU A 8 21.90 -19.35 -8.18
N GLN A 9 22.36 -19.15 -9.42
CA GLN A 9 21.86 -18.05 -10.26
C GLN A 9 20.38 -18.23 -10.64
N PHE A 10 19.94 -19.46 -10.94
CA PHE A 10 18.53 -19.75 -11.22
C PHE A 10 17.65 -19.47 -9.98
N TYR A 11 18.10 -19.89 -8.81
CA TYR A 11 17.39 -19.64 -7.55
C TYR A 11 17.31 -18.14 -7.22
N GLU A 12 18.38 -17.38 -7.41
CA GLU A 12 18.37 -15.93 -7.23
C GLU A 12 17.45 -15.22 -8.23
N GLN A 13 17.40 -15.71 -9.47
CA GLN A 13 16.53 -15.14 -10.50
C GLN A 13 15.04 -15.40 -10.20
N GLU A 14 14.67 -16.61 -9.77
CA GLU A 14 13.31 -16.91 -9.33
C GLU A 14 12.88 -16.04 -8.14
N LYS A 15 13.77 -15.89 -7.17
CA LYS A 15 13.54 -15.06 -5.99
C LYS A 15 13.34 -13.58 -6.35
N ASN A 16 14.12 -13.05 -7.27
CA ASN A 16 13.97 -11.68 -7.75
C ASN A 16 12.64 -11.49 -8.52
N ASN A 17 12.22 -12.47 -9.31
CA ASN A 17 10.95 -12.43 -10.01
C ASN A 17 9.76 -12.43 -9.03
N ASP A 18 9.78 -13.30 -8.02
CA ASP A 18 8.77 -13.35 -6.95
C ASP A 18 8.68 -12.01 -6.19
N LEU A 19 9.82 -11.41 -5.90
CA LEU A 19 9.89 -10.10 -5.26
C LEU A 19 9.26 -9.00 -6.13
N MET A 20 9.59 -8.96 -7.41
CA MET A 20 9.02 -7.97 -8.34
C MET A 20 7.51 -8.12 -8.48
N ILE A 21 6.99 -9.34 -8.57
CA ILE A 21 5.57 -9.63 -8.61
C ILE A 21 4.89 -9.17 -7.31
N SER A 22 5.49 -9.49 -6.17
CA SER A 22 4.98 -9.07 -4.87
C SER A 22 4.92 -7.54 -4.74
N ILE A 23 5.94 -6.83 -5.22
CA ILE A 23 5.96 -5.37 -5.22
C ILE A 23 4.84 -4.80 -6.11
N LEU A 24 4.69 -5.32 -7.33
CA LEU A 24 3.64 -4.85 -8.25
C LEU A 24 2.24 -5.06 -7.67
N SER A 25 1.99 -6.24 -7.12
CA SER A 25 0.72 -6.57 -6.49
C SER A 25 0.44 -5.68 -5.28
N HIS A 26 1.47 -5.45 -4.46
CA HIS A 26 1.37 -4.57 -3.30
C HIS A 26 1.06 -3.11 -3.68
N ILE A 27 1.61 -2.61 -4.79
CA ILE A 27 1.29 -1.27 -5.32
C ILE A 27 -0.20 -1.17 -5.69
N VAL A 28 -0.75 -2.23 -6.28
CA VAL A 28 -2.17 -2.27 -6.66
C VAL A 28 -3.08 -2.30 -5.42
N GLU A 29 -2.75 -3.15 -4.44
CA GLU A 29 -3.52 -3.23 -3.18
C GLU A 29 -3.47 -1.95 -2.37
N PHE A 30 -2.30 -1.33 -2.29
CA PHE A 30 -2.14 -0.04 -1.62
C PHE A 30 -3.11 1.01 -2.17
N ARG A 31 -3.33 1.01 -3.49
CA ARG A 31 -4.28 1.90 -4.13
C ARG A 31 -5.73 1.62 -3.73
N ASN A 32 -6.03 0.39 -3.33
CA ASN A 32 -7.36 -0.05 -2.90
C ASN A 32 -7.60 0.14 -1.39
N GLY A 33 -6.63 0.68 -0.64
CA GLY A 33 -6.71 0.79 0.82
C GLY A 33 -6.69 -0.56 1.54
N GLU A 34 -6.24 -1.63 0.86
CA GLU A 34 -6.09 -2.96 1.45
C GLU A 34 -4.75 -3.08 2.20
N SER A 35 -4.72 -3.92 3.23
CA SER A 35 -3.48 -4.16 3.97
C SER A 35 -2.53 -4.99 3.10
N GLY A 36 -1.27 -4.59 2.98
CA GLY A 36 -0.27 -5.32 2.19
C GLY A 36 0.02 -6.77 2.65
N LEU A 37 -0.83 -7.33 3.50
CA LEU A 37 -0.84 -8.76 3.87
C LEU A 37 -1.71 -9.59 2.93
N HIS A 38 -2.65 -8.98 2.23
CA HIS A 38 -3.59 -9.72 1.36
C HIS A 38 -2.85 -10.57 0.31
N VAL A 39 -1.89 -9.99 -0.43
CA VAL A 39 -1.09 -10.75 -1.42
C VAL A 39 -0.38 -11.95 -0.78
N LEU A 40 0.21 -11.75 0.40
CA LEU A 40 0.90 -12.83 1.12
C LEU A 40 -0.09 -13.90 1.55
N HIS A 41 -1.25 -13.52 2.09
CA HIS A 41 -2.29 -14.44 2.51
C HIS A 41 -2.81 -15.23 1.31
N ILE A 42 -3.14 -14.58 0.19
CA ILE A 42 -3.61 -15.26 -1.02
C ILE A 42 -2.57 -16.29 -1.51
N LYS A 43 -1.29 -15.92 -1.58
CA LYS A 43 -0.21 -16.83 -1.97
C LYS A 43 -0.14 -18.04 -1.03
N THR A 44 -0.14 -17.81 0.28
CA THR A 44 -0.05 -18.88 1.30
C THR A 44 -1.27 -19.79 1.27
N ILE A 45 -2.50 -19.26 1.22
CA ILE A 45 -3.73 -20.02 1.17
C ILE A 45 -3.78 -20.86 -0.11
N THR A 46 -3.42 -20.26 -1.25
CA THR A 46 -3.36 -20.95 -2.55
C THR A 46 -2.39 -22.12 -2.51
N GLU A 47 -1.21 -21.94 -1.95
CA GLU A 47 -0.19 -23.00 -1.82
C GLU A 47 -0.67 -24.16 -0.93
N LEU A 48 -1.26 -23.85 0.23
CA LEU A 48 -1.80 -24.85 1.14
C LEU A 48 -2.95 -25.63 0.50
N LEU A 49 -3.90 -24.96 -0.16
CA LEU A 49 -5.01 -25.60 -0.86
C LEU A 49 -4.53 -26.51 -1.98
N LEU A 50 -3.55 -26.09 -2.78
CA LEU A 50 -3.00 -26.90 -3.88
C LEU A 50 -2.24 -28.12 -3.37
N LYS A 51 -1.46 -27.98 -2.31
CA LYS A 51 -0.77 -29.11 -1.68
C LYS A 51 -1.75 -30.15 -1.15
N GLU A 52 -2.85 -29.71 -0.55
CA GLU A 52 -3.88 -30.61 -0.05
C GLU A 52 -4.69 -31.24 -1.18
N LEU A 53 -5.00 -30.48 -2.24
CA LEU A 53 -5.69 -30.96 -3.42
C LEU A 53 -4.96 -32.16 -4.06
N LEU A 54 -3.64 -32.14 -4.14
CA LEU A 54 -2.83 -33.25 -4.65
C LEU A 54 -2.91 -34.52 -3.79
N ARG A 55 -3.25 -34.40 -2.51
CA ARG A 55 -3.45 -35.56 -1.62
C ARG A 55 -4.83 -36.19 -1.81
N HIS A 56 -5.79 -35.35 -2.26
CA HIS A 56 -7.18 -35.76 -2.39
C HIS A 56 -7.55 -36.36 -3.73
N THR A 57 -6.89 -35.96 -4.81
CA THR A 57 -7.34 -36.36 -6.14
C THR A 57 -6.23 -36.28 -7.19
N ASP A 58 -6.23 -37.25 -8.09
CA ASP A 58 -5.39 -37.25 -9.30
C ASP A 58 -6.07 -36.54 -10.49
N ARG A 59 -7.25 -35.96 -10.28
CA ARG A 59 -8.03 -35.30 -11.33
C ARG A 59 -7.30 -34.09 -11.94
N TYR A 60 -6.50 -33.43 -11.14
CA TYR A 60 -5.71 -32.26 -11.57
C TYR A 60 -4.23 -32.66 -11.53
N PRO A 61 -3.62 -32.98 -12.68
CA PRO A 61 -2.21 -33.42 -12.73
C PRO A 61 -1.26 -32.24 -12.56
N LEU A 62 -1.11 -31.76 -11.32
CA LEU A 62 -0.22 -30.65 -10.97
C LEU A 62 1.09 -31.20 -10.40
N SER A 63 2.20 -30.64 -10.81
CA SER A 63 3.52 -30.85 -10.22
C SER A 63 3.81 -29.83 -9.10
N GLN A 64 4.89 -30.03 -8.34
CA GLN A 64 5.36 -29.02 -7.39
C GLN A 64 5.71 -27.69 -8.08
N THR A 65 6.21 -27.77 -9.32
CA THR A 65 6.49 -26.56 -10.14
C THR A 65 5.19 -25.82 -10.46
N ASP A 66 4.10 -26.54 -10.77
CA ASP A 66 2.80 -25.93 -11.03
C ASP A 66 2.22 -25.27 -9.77
N ILE A 67 2.40 -25.88 -8.59
CA ILE A 67 1.99 -25.27 -7.31
C ILE A 67 2.71 -23.94 -7.11
N ASN A 68 4.03 -23.91 -7.25
CA ASN A 68 4.82 -22.69 -7.09
C ASN A 68 4.40 -21.63 -8.11
N LEU A 69 4.18 -22.03 -9.36
CA LEU A 69 3.75 -21.16 -10.45
C LEU A 69 2.38 -20.53 -10.15
N ILE A 70 1.39 -21.34 -9.76
CA ILE A 70 0.03 -20.88 -9.45
C ILE A 70 0.05 -19.96 -8.22
N SER A 71 0.80 -20.34 -7.17
CA SER A 71 0.93 -19.54 -5.96
C SER A 71 1.59 -18.18 -6.23
N THR A 72 2.59 -18.12 -7.09
CA THR A 72 3.19 -16.84 -7.51
C THR A 72 2.22 -16.04 -8.37
N ALA A 73 1.56 -16.67 -9.34
CA ALA A 73 0.59 -16.03 -10.22
C ALA A 73 -0.63 -15.48 -9.47
N SER A 74 -1.03 -16.11 -8.36
CA SER A 74 -2.17 -15.68 -7.54
C SER A 74 -2.02 -14.26 -7.00
N SER A 75 -0.79 -13.80 -6.80
CA SER A 75 -0.48 -12.44 -6.39
C SER A 75 -0.95 -11.38 -7.40
N LEU A 76 -1.14 -11.74 -8.66
CA LEU A 76 -1.53 -10.83 -9.75
C LEU A 76 -3.04 -10.79 -10.02
N HIS A 77 -3.87 -11.57 -9.29
CA HIS A 77 -5.31 -11.72 -9.58
C HIS A 77 -6.04 -10.38 -9.77
N ASP A 78 -5.65 -9.40 -9.00
CA ASP A 78 -6.27 -8.08 -8.91
C ASP A 78 -5.52 -6.96 -9.68
N ILE A 79 -4.51 -7.29 -10.50
CA ILE A 79 -3.68 -6.29 -11.21
C ILE A 79 -4.52 -5.31 -12.04
N GLY A 80 -5.65 -5.75 -12.57
CA GLY A 80 -6.55 -4.92 -13.37
C GLY A 80 -7.23 -3.77 -12.58
N LYS A 81 -7.24 -3.82 -11.26
CA LYS A 81 -7.74 -2.72 -10.41
C LYS A 81 -6.94 -1.43 -10.60
N ILE A 82 -5.73 -1.50 -11.16
CA ILE A 82 -4.92 -0.32 -11.48
C ILE A 82 -5.64 0.66 -12.43
N SER A 83 -6.55 0.16 -13.26
CA SER A 83 -7.31 0.96 -14.22
C SER A 83 -8.65 1.48 -13.68
N ILE A 84 -9.04 1.09 -12.47
CA ILE A 84 -10.28 1.56 -11.84
C ILE A 84 -10.02 2.88 -11.11
N SER A 85 -10.96 3.83 -11.19
CA SER A 85 -10.84 5.09 -10.44
C SER A 85 -10.78 4.87 -8.93
N GLY A 86 -9.88 5.59 -8.26
CA GLY A 86 -9.76 5.58 -6.79
C GLY A 86 -11.04 5.99 -6.09
N ASP A 87 -11.84 6.88 -6.69
CA ASP A 87 -13.12 7.33 -6.13
C ASP A 87 -14.15 6.20 -6.05
N ILE A 88 -14.08 5.23 -6.98
CA ILE A 88 -14.94 4.05 -6.98
C ILE A 88 -14.38 2.97 -6.05
N LEU A 89 -13.07 2.70 -6.14
CA LEU A 89 -12.41 1.66 -5.34
C LEU A 89 -12.49 1.94 -3.83
N ASN A 90 -12.31 3.21 -3.44
CA ASN A 90 -12.24 3.62 -2.04
C ASN A 90 -13.52 4.32 -1.56
N LYS A 91 -14.63 4.14 -2.27
CA LYS A 91 -15.91 4.76 -1.91
C LYS A 91 -16.37 4.26 -0.54
N PRO A 92 -16.62 5.16 0.43
CA PRO A 92 -17.04 4.77 1.77
C PRO A 92 -18.48 4.24 1.82
N GLU A 93 -19.34 4.60 0.87
CA GLU A 93 -20.72 4.14 0.76
C GLU A 93 -20.82 2.86 -0.08
N ARG A 94 -21.99 2.25 -0.08
CA ARG A 94 -22.28 1.14 -0.98
C ARG A 94 -22.19 1.58 -2.44
N LEU A 95 -21.54 0.75 -3.24
CA LEU A 95 -21.46 0.95 -4.69
C LEU A 95 -22.85 0.92 -5.34
N THR A 96 -23.08 1.77 -6.33
CA THR A 96 -24.23 1.62 -7.23
C THR A 96 -24.06 0.38 -8.12
N ALA A 97 -25.12 -0.02 -8.81
CA ALA A 97 -25.05 -1.13 -9.75
C ALA A 97 -24.05 -0.86 -10.89
N GLU A 98 -24.02 0.38 -11.39
CA GLU A 98 -23.10 0.83 -12.44
C GLU A 98 -21.64 0.83 -11.96
N GLU A 99 -21.38 1.33 -10.75
CA GLU A 99 -20.03 1.32 -10.14
C GLU A 99 -19.55 -0.10 -9.90
N PHE A 100 -20.45 -1.00 -9.49
CA PHE A 100 -20.12 -2.41 -9.31
C PHE A 100 -19.75 -3.08 -10.64
N GLU A 101 -20.43 -2.77 -11.73
CA GLU A 101 -20.08 -3.26 -13.08
C GLU A 101 -18.69 -2.74 -13.52
N ILE A 102 -18.35 -1.49 -13.18
CA ILE A 102 -16.99 -0.96 -13.43
C ILE A 102 -15.95 -1.76 -12.66
N ILE A 103 -16.20 -2.05 -11.38
CA ILE A 103 -15.26 -2.86 -10.58
C ILE A 103 -15.12 -4.28 -11.15
N LYS A 104 -16.20 -4.94 -11.54
CA LYS A 104 -16.11 -6.27 -12.19
C LYS A 104 -15.19 -6.29 -13.41
N GLY A 105 -15.09 -5.14 -14.11
CA GLY A 105 -14.20 -5.00 -15.26
C GLY A 105 -12.72 -5.28 -14.98
N HIS A 106 -12.27 -5.21 -13.71
CA HIS A 106 -10.85 -5.44 -13.38
C HIS A 106 -10.37 -6.83 -13.82
N SER A 107 -11.23 -7.87 -13.76
CA SER A 107 -10.88 -9.23 -14.16
C SER A 107 -10.50 -9.30 -15.66
N LEU A 108 -11.31 -8.71 -16.52
CA LEU A 108 -11.04 -8.60 -17.96
C LEU A 108 -9.85 -7.69 -18.26
N ILE A 109 -9.75 -6.57 -17.56
CA ILE A 109 -8.65 -5.61 -17.73
C ILE A 109 -7.32 -6.25 -17.35
N GLY A 110 -7.24 -6.97 -16.22
CA GLY A 110 -6.04 -7.65 -15.79
C GLY A 110 -5.57 -8.71 -16.79
N ALA A 111 -6.48 -9.55 -17.26
CA ALA A 111 -6.18 -10.54 -18.29
C ALA A 111 -5.72 -9.87 -19.61
N LYS A 112 -6.37 -8.77 -20.01
CA LYS A 112 -5.99 -8.00 -21.20
C LYS A 112 -4.58 -7.41 -21.06
N MET A 113 -4.25 -6.81 -19.95
CA MET A 113 -2.92 -6.23 -19.67
C MET A 113 -1.81 -7.29 -19.86
N LEU A 114 -2.04 -8.52 -19.38
CA LEU A 114 -1.11 -9.62 -19.54
C LEU A 114 -1.05 -10.13 -20.97
N SER A 115 -2.15 -10.09 -21.73
CA SER A 115 -2.20 -10.46 -23.14
C SER A 115 -1.63 -9.41 -24.10
N GLU A 116 -1.37 -8.20 -23.65
CA GLU A 116 -0.74 -7.11 -24.42
C GLU A 116 0.80 -7.05 -24.24
N LEU A 117 1.39 -7.94 -23.43
CA LEU A 117 2.84 -8.08 -23.33
C LEU A 117 3.45 -8.52 -24.66
N PRO A 118 4.77 -8.33 -24.90
CA PRO A 118 5.45 -8.88 -26.07
C PRO A 118 5.23 -10.38 -26.23
N LEU A 119 5.12 -10.87 -27.47
CA LEU A 119 4.72 -12.26 -27.77
C LEU A 119 5.57 -13.32 -27.07
N ASP A 120 6.87 -13.10 -26.94
CA ASP A 120 7.79 -13.97 -26.22
C ASP A 120 7.49 -14.05 -24.73
N GLN A 121 6.94 -12.98 -24.14
CA GLN A 121 6.53 -12.94 -22.73
C GLN A 121 5.13 -13.51 -22.51
N GLN A 122 4.20 -13.32 -23.46
CA GLN A 122 2.85 -13.90 -23.36
C GLN A 122 2.87 -15.43 -23.26
N GLU A 123 3.84 -16.06 -23.93
CA GLU A 123 3.99 -17.53 -23.93
C GLU A 123 4.61 -18.07 -22.63
N ALA A 124 5.11 -17.21 -21.75
CA ALA A 124 5.65 -17.62 -20.46
C ALA A 124 4.56 -18.29 -19.60
N PRO A 125 4.83 -19.46 -18.98
CA PRO A 125 3.85 -20.19 -18.17
C PRO A 125 3.21 -19.33 -17.09
N LEU A 126 4.00 -18.47 -16.43
CA LEU A 126 3.53 -17.57 -15.39
C LEU A 126 2.48 -16.58 -15.92
N VAL A 127 2.71 -16.02 -17.10
CA VAL A 127 1.80 -15.02 -17.70
C VAL A 127 0.48 -15.67 -18.10
N LYS A 128 0.52 -16.89 -18.67
CA LYS A 128 -0.69 -17.65 -19.01
C LYS A 128 -1.54 -17.95 -17.77
N VAL A 129 -0.92 -18.51 -16.74
CA VAL A 129 -1.61 -18.84 -15.48
C VAL A 129 -2.14 -17.56 -14.79
N ALA A 130 -1.36 -16.50 -14.75
CA ALA A 130 -1.79 -15.22 -14.19
C ALA A 130 -2.96 -14.61 -14.98
N SER A 131 -2.95 -14.72 -16.32
CA SER A 131 -4.06 -14.25 -17.16
C SER A 131 -5.36 -15.03 -16.88
N ASP A 132 -5.27 -16.35 -16.74
CA ASP A 132 -6.40 -17.20 -16.39
C ASP A 132 -6.96 -16.85 -15.01
N ILE A 133 -6.08 -16.67 -14.02
CA ILE A 133 -6.46 -16.26 -12.67
C ILE A 133 -7.12 -14.87 -12.70
N CYS A 134 -6.52 -13.86 -13.33
CA CYS A 134 -7.09 -12.53 -13.45
C CYS A 134 -8.51 -12.58 -14.03
N ARG A 135 -8.68 -13.34 -15.12
CA ARG A 135 -9.96 -13.39 -15.83
C ARG A 135 -11.05 -14.08 -15.03
N TRP A 136 -10.73 -15.22 -14.36
CA TRP A 136 -11.73 -16.14 -13.87
C TRP A 136 -11.78 -16.36 -12.35
N HIS A 137 -11.01 -15.64 -11.54
CA HIS A 137 -11.07 -15.79 -10.07
C HIS A 137 -12.42 -15.32 -9.46
N HIS A 138 -13.28 -14.68 -10.21
CA HIS A 138 -14.64 -14.33 -9.81
C HIS A 138 -15.72 -15.22 -10.46
N GLU A 139 -15.32 -16.24 -11.21
CA GLU A 139 -16.23 -17.28 -11.63
C GLU A 139 -16.69 -18.11 -10.43
N ARG A 140 -17.87 -18.68 -10.53
CA ARG A 140 -18.48 -19.51 -9.50
C ARG A 140 -18.75 -20.89 -10.02
N TYR A 141 -18.50 -21.90 -9.21
CA TYR A 141 -18.64 -23.30 -9.61
C TYR A 141 -20.03 -23.67 -10.13
N ASP A 142 -21.06 -22.91 -9.73
CA ASP A 142 -22.46 -23.03 -10.20
C ASP A 142 -22.75 -22.30 -11.52
N GLY A 143 -21.81 -21.54 -12.06
CA GLY A 143 -21.94 -20.73 -13.28
C GLY A 143 -22.58 -19.36 -13.09
N ASN A 144 -22.81 -18.92 -11.85
CA ASN A 144 -23.36 -17.60 -11.54
C ASN A 144 -22.25 -16.53 -11.28
N GLY A 145 -21.02 -16.81 -11.72
CA GLY A 145 -19.88 -15.92 -11.62
C GLY A 145 -19.77 -14.94 -12.79
N TYR A 146 -18.64 -14.30 -12.91
CA TYR A 146 -18.29 -13.39 -14.00
C TYR A 146 -16.79 -13.48 -14.32
N PRO A 147 -16.31 -13.12 -15.54
CA PRO A 147 -17.03 -12.41 -16.60
C PRO A 147 -17.74 -13.30 -17.60
N ASP A 148 -17.40 -14.58 -17.72
CA ASP A 148 -17.83 -15.47 -18.80
C ASP A 148 -18.95 -16.44 -18.39
N GLY A 149 -19.24 -16.57 -17.07
CA GLY A 149 -20.26 -17.48 -16.54
C GLY A 149 -19.87 -18.95 -16.67
N LEU A 150 -18.57 -19.26 -16.56
CA LEU A 150 -18.05 -20.64 -16.63
C LEU A 150 -18.57 -21.47 -15.46
N LYS A 151 -18.75 -22.76 -15.69
CA LYS A 151 -19.34 -23.67 -14.72
C LYS A 151 -18.46 -24.90 -14.46
N GLY A 152 -18.34 -25.29 -13.21
CA GLY A 152 -17.60 -26.49 -12.82
C GLY A 152 -16.14 -26.44 -13.27
N ASP A 153 -15.68 -27.48 -13.97
CA ASP A 153 -14.30 -27.57 -14.44
C ASP A 153 -14.01 -26.84 -15.76
N GLU A 154 -14.98 -26.11 -16.31
CA GLU A 154 -14.69 -25.09 -17.33
C GLU A 154 -13.83 -23.96 -16.75
N ILE A 155 -13.92 -23.74 -15.42
CA ILE A 155 -13.07 -22.78 -14.71
C ILE A 155 -11.71 -23.45 -14.48
N PRO A 156 -10.60 -22.85 -14.92
CA PRO A 156 -9.26 -23.38 -14.63
C PRO A 156 -9.04 -23.58 -13.13
N ILE A 157 -8.43 -24.71 -12.73
CA ILE A 157 -8.23 -25.04 -11.31
C ILE A 157 -7.47 -23.94 -10.56
N ALA A 158 -6.52 -23.28 -11.20
CA ALA A 158 -5.79 -22.14 -10.62
C ALA A 158 -6.75 -21.02 -10.21
N ALA A 159 -7.70 -20.66 -11.07
CA ALA A 159 -8.69 -19.63 -10.78
C ALA A 159 -9.68 -20.08 -9.68
N GLN A 160 -10.10 -21.36 -9.67
CA GLN A 160 -10.96 -21.90 -8.61
C GLN A 160 -10.32 -21.82 -7.22
N VAL A 161 -9.02 -22.17 -7.13
CA VAL A 161 -8.28 -22.14 -5.86
C VAL A 161 -8.10 -20.68 -5.38
N VAL A 162 -7.73 -19.77 -6.29
CA VAL A 162 -7.55 -18.35 -5.95
C VAL A 162 -8.89 -17.70 -5.55
N ALA A 163 -9.99 -18.04 -6.22
CA ALA A 163 -11.34 -17.57 -5.83
C ALA A 163 -11.70 -17.95 -4.38
N LEU A 164 -11.37 -19.18 -3.96
CA LEU A 164 -11.60 -19.62 -2.59
C LEU A 164 -10.66 -18.92 -1.59
N ALA A 165 -9.40 -18.75 -1.96
CA ALA A 165 -8.39 -18.05 -1.15
C ALA A 165 -8.79 -16.59 -0.93
N ASP A 166 -9.18 -15.86 -1.98
CA ASP A 166 -9.60 -14.47 -1.92
C ASP A 166 -10.84 -14.29 -1.03
N VAL A 167 -11.85 -15.14 -1.19
CA VAL A 167 -13.06 -15.07 -0.34
C VAL A 167 -12.71 -15.34 1.13
N TYR A 168 -11.87 -16.32 1.41
CA TYR A 168 -11.47 -16.60 2.79
C TYR A 168 -10.71 -15.41 3.41
N ASP A 169 -9.72 -14.85 2.72
CA ASP A 169 -8.99 -13.69 3.21
C ASP A 169 -9.90 -12.46 3.34
N ALA A 170 -10.78 -12.20 2.38
CA ALA A 170 -11.76 -11.11 2.45
C ALA A 170 -12.70 -11.21 3.66
N LEU A 171 -12.94 -12.40 4.20
CA LEU A 171 -13.73 -12.61 5.40
C LEU A 171 -12.91 -12.45 6.68
N THR A 172 -11.66 -12.88 6.70
CA THR A 172 -10.81 -12.97 7.89
C THR A 172 -9.87 -11.79 8.07
N SER A 173 -9.70 -10.95 7.05
CA SER A 173 -8.89 -9.73 7.12
C SER A 173 -9.71 -8.50 7.48
N GLU A 174 -9.15 -7.58 8.29
CA GLU A 174 -9.76 -6.28 8.57
C GLU A 174 -9.67 -5.38 7.32
N ARG A 175 -10.79 -4.76 6.95
CA ARG A 175 -10.86 -3.76 5.88
C ARG A 175 -11.43 -2.46 6.45
N CYS A 176 -11.12 -1.34 5.82
CA CYS A 176 -11.53 0.01 6.27
C CYS A 176 -13.01 0.12 6.67
N TYR A 177 -13.87 -0.73 6.09
CA TYR A 177 -15.33 -0.70 6.28
C TYR A 177 -15.90 -1.91 6.98
N LYS A 178 -15.05 -2.93 7.37
CA LYS A 178 -15.55 -4.20 7.90
C LYS A 178 -14.56 -4.81 8.88
N LYS A 179 -15.04 -5.13 10.09
CA LYS A 179 -14.29 -5.96 11.04
C LYS A 179 -14.13 -7.37 10.49
N ALA A 180 -12.96 -7.98 10.73
CA ALA A 180 -12.70 -9.38 10.41
C ALA A 180 -13.72 -10.31 11.12
N TYR A 181 -14.17 -11.30 10.39
CA TYR A 181 -14.86 -12.45 11.02
C TYR A 181 -13.83 -13.38 11.67
N SER A 182 -14.25 -14.13 12.68
CA SER A 182 -13.43 -15.22 13.19
C SER A 182 -13.25 -16.32 12.13
N HIS A 183 -12.13 -17.04 12.22
CA HIS A 183 -11.86 -18.19 11.37
C HIS A 183 -13.07 -19.12 11.23
N SER A 184 -13.64 -19.59 12.35
CA SER A 184 -14.80 -20.48 12.36
C SER A 184 -16.03 -19.88 11.65
N LYS A 185 -16.26 -18.55 11.80
CA LYS A 185 -17.37 -17.87 11.15
C LYS A 185 -17.16 -17.72 9.65
N ALA A 186 -15.92 -17.49 9.22
CA ALA A 186 -15.59 -17.44 7.80
C ALA A 186 -15.84 -18.79 7.12
N LEU A 187 -15.37 -19.88 7.74
CA LEU A 187 -15.64 -21.23 7.26
C LEU A 187 -17.15 -21.52 7.17
N GLU A 188 -17.91 -21.25 8.23
CA GLU A 188 -19.37 -21.41 8.22
C GLU A 188 -20.01 -20.71 7.01
N MET A 189 -19.66 -19.46 6.77
CA MET A 189 -20.22 -18.66 5.66
C MET A 189 -19.85 -19.25 4.28
N ILE A 190 -18.64 -19.75 4.12
CA ILE A 190 -18.18 -20.38 2.87
C ILE A 190 -18.94 -21.69 2.64
N PHE A 191 -19.04 -22.56 3.65
CA PHE A 191 -19.73 -23.85 3.55
C PHE A 191 -21.24 -23.72 3.36
N GLU A 192 -21.87 -22.68 3.90
CA GLU A 192 -23.27 -22.36 3.66
C GLU A 192 -23.54 -21.72 2.28
N GLY A 193 -22.50 -21.49 1.48
CA GLY A 193 -22.62 -20.91 0.14
C GLY A 193 -22.99 -19.40 0.14
N ARG A 194 -22.86 -18.71 1.27
CA ARG A 194 -23.18 -17.27 1.36
C ARG A 194 -22.23 -16.40 0.53
N CYS A 195 -21.06 -16.91 0.21
CA CYS A 195 -20.01 -16.19 -0.53
C CYS A 195 -19.88 -16.67 -1.98
N GLY A 196 -20.76 -17.55 -2.42
CA GLY A 196 -20.74 -18.19 -3.75
C GLY A 196 -20.58 -19.68 -3.66
N ALA A 197 -20.68 -20.37 -4.79
CA ALA A 197 -20.49 -21.81 -4.91
C ALA A 197 -19.03 -22.11 -5.30
N PHE A 198 -18.39 -23.01 -4.58
CA PHE A 198 -17.02 -23.44 -4.80
C PHE A 198 -16.99 -24.94 -5.16
N ASN A 199 -15.86 -25.38 -5.72
CA ASN A 199 -15.61 -26.78 -6.00
C ASN A 199 -15.67 -27.60 -4.69
N PRO A 200 -16.51 -28.65 -4.61
CA PRO A 200 -16.65 -29.45 -3.39
C PRO A 200 -15.34 -30.06 -2.89
N THR A 201 -14.44 -30.44 -3.80
CA THR A 201 -13.13 -30.98 -3.43
C THR A 201 -12.25 -29.92 -2.77
N LEU A 202 -12.29 -28.67 -3.27
CA LEU A 202 -11.55 -27.56 -2.66
C LEU A 202 -12.13 -27.17 -1.30
N LEU A 203 -13.47 -27.25 -1.12
CA LEU A 203 -14.08 -27.06 0.19
C LEU A 203 -13.59 -28.09 1.20
N GLN A 204 -13.47 -29.35 0.78
CA GLN A 204 -12.91 -30.37 1.65
C GLN A 204 -11.44 -30.11 1.98
N CYS A 205 -10.61 -29.71 1.00
CA CYS A 205 -9.23 -29.31 1.25
C CYS A 205 -9.16 -28.16 2.25
N LEU A 206 -10.02 -27.14 2.11
CA LEU A 206 -10.09 -25.99 3.04
C LEU A 206 -10.37 -26.43 4.47
N LEU A 207 -11.29 -27.40 4.65
CA LEU A 207 -11.60 -27.94 5.98
C LEU A 207 -10.40 -28.63 6.60
N GLU A 208 -9.67 -29.43 5.82
CA GLU A 208 -8.54 -30.22 6.31
C GLU A 208 -7.30 -29.39 6.63
N ILE A 209 -7.11 -28.26 5.93
CA ILE A 209 -6.02 -27.32 6.24
C ILE A 209 -6.41 -26.25 7.28
N SER A 210 -7.66 -26.25 7.78
CA SER A 210 -8.22 -25.16 8.56
C SER A 210 -7.36 -24.77 9.77
N ASP A 211 -6.91 -25.73 10.57
CA ASP A 211 -6.09 -25.49 11.77
C ASP A 211 -4.71 -24.93 11.39
N THR A 212 -4.11 -25.46 10.32
CA THR A 212 -2.83 -24.99 9.78
C THR A 212 -2.97 -23.57 9.27
N LEU A 213 -4.06 -23.28 8.57
CA LEU A 213 -4.35 -21.99 7.97
C LEU A 213 -4.53 -20.91 9.04
N GLU A 214 -5.28 -21.18 10.11
CA GLU A 214 -5.44 -20.25 11.24
C GLU A 214 -4.10 -19.98 11.93
N SER A 215 -3.26 -21.00 12.09
CA SER A 215 -1.93 -20.89 12.69
C SER A 215 -0.99 -20.04 11.83
N GLU A 216 -0.87 -20.33 10.53
CA GLU A 216 0.04 -19.65 9.60
C GLU A 216 -0.33 -18.16 9.44
N LEU A 217 -1.61 -17.87 9.20
CA LEU A 217 -2.08 -16.49 9.04
C LEU A 217 -2.05 -15.71 10.38
N GLY A 218 -2.33 -16.38 11.50
CA GLY A 218 -2.21 -15.80 12.84
C GLY A 218 -0.77 -15.48 13.22
N GLN A 219 0.19 -16.31 12.83
CA GLN A 219 1.62 -16.04 13.04
C GLN A 219 2.10 -14.87 12.20
N ALA A 220 1.71 -14.77 10.94
CA ALA A 220 2.04 -13.65 10.07
C ALA A 220 1.53 -12.30 10.64
N ALA A 221 0.31 -12.28 11.21
CA ALA A 221 -0.25 -11.11 11.87
C ALA A 221 0.47 -10.77 13.19
N LEU A 222 0.84 -11.79 13.98
CA LEU A 222 1.57 -11.61 15.23
C LEU A 222 3.01 -11.14 15.00
N GLU A 223 3.67 -11.64 13.97
CA GLU A 223 5.02 -11.21 13.58
C GLU A 223 5.03 -9.77 13.11
N ARG A 224 4.03 -9.33 12.34
CA ARG A 224 3.86 -7.93 11.98
C ARG A 224 3.64 -7.04 13.21
N ASN A 225 2.75 -7.43 14.11
CA ASN A 225 2.48 -6.69 15.35
C ASN A 225 3.70 -6.69 16.29
N ALA A 226 4.50 -7.77 16.31
CA ALA A 226 5.74 -7.84 17.07
C ALA A 226 6.86 -7.00 16.42
N ARG A 227 6.93 -6.93 15.11
CA ARG A 227 7.81 -6.00 14.36
C ARG A 227 7.40 -4.55 14.65
N HIS A 228 6.13 -4.23 14.59
CA HIS A 228 5.61 -2.89 14.95
C HIS A 228 5.94 -2.46 16.37
N ARG A 229 5.90 -3.39 17.36
CA ARG A 229 6.27 -3.13 18.77
C ARG A 229 7.78 -3.07 19.00
N ARG A 230 8.62 -3.65 18.13
CA ARG A 230 10.08 -3.62 18.25
C ARG A 230 10.69 -2.40 17.59
N ASP A 231 10.09 -1.87 16.54
CA ASP A 231 10.50 -0.62 15.88
C ASP A 231 10.33 0.60 16.80
N THR A 232 9.47 0.53 17.82
CA THR A 232 9.37 1.57 18.86
C THR A 232 10.53 1.58 19.87
N LYS A 233 11.48 0.66 19.80
CA LYS A 233 12.66 0.58 20.71
C LYS A 233 14.03 0.60 20.01
N GLY A 234 14.17 1.38 18.98
CA GLY A 234 15.44 1.85 18.42
C GLY A 234 16.57 0.81 18.29
N ARG A 235 16.82 0.41 17.10
CA ARG A 235 17.90 -0.37 16.45
C ARG A 235 17.40 -1.71 15.92
N ILE A 236 17.28 -1.74 14.61
CA ILE A 236 17.08 -2.99 13.86
C ILE A 236 18.42 -3.75 13.93
N ASP A 237 18.41 -4.87 14.64
CA ASP A 237 19.51 -5.83 14.62
C ASP A 237 19.29 -6.79 13.44
N TYR A 238 19.84 -6.42 12.29
CA TYR A 238 19.72 -7.17 11.03
C TYR A 238 20.36 -8.57 11.09
N ASP A 239 21.34 -8.78 11.96
CA ASP A 239 22.07 -10.05 12.07
C ASP A 239 21.24 -11.16 12.76
N ASN A 240 20.29 -10.79 13.63
CA ASN A 240 19.37 -11.74 14.27
C ASN A 240 18.16 -12.14 13.40
N LEU A 241 17.84 -11.37 12.38
CA LEU A 241 16.78 -11.69 11.41
C LEU A 241 17.21 -12.82 10.45
N LEU A 242 18.48 -12.85 10.09
CA LEU A 242 19.04 -13.83 9.15
C LEU A 242 19.23 -15.23 9.76
N ALA A 243 19.32 -15.34 11.10
CA ALA A 243 19.60 -16.60 11.77
C ALA A 243 18.36 -17.49 12.06
N ARG A 244 17.13 -17.01 11.82
CA ARG A 244 15.87 -17.73 12.16
C ARG A 244 15.01 -18.15 10.98
N GLU A 245 15.40 -17.86 9.75
CA GLU A 245 14.59 -18.19 8.56
C GLU A 245 15.08 -19.46 7.86
N HIS A 246 14.60 -20.60 8.32
CA HIS A 246 14.58 -21.86 7.53
C HIS A 246 13.22 -22.15 6.89
N SER A 247 12.37 -21.13 6.70
CA SER A 247 11.20 -21.27 5.82
C SER A 247 10.71 -19.86 5.42
N VAL A 248 10.83 -19.57 4.13
CA VAL A 248 10.49 -18.33 3.43
C VAL A 248 11.47 -17.18 3.70
N SER A 249 12.57 -17.21 2.99
CA SER A 249 13.55 -16.13 2.92
C SER A 249 13.00 -14.96 2.09
N LEU A 250 12.37 -13.99 2.75
CA LEU A 250 12.24 -12.65 2.19
C LEU A 250 13.58 -11.96 2.42
N VAL A 251 14.37 -11.79 1.36
CA VAL A 251 15.51 -10.87 1.39
C VAL A 251 14.93 -9.50 1.72
N PRO A 252 15.43 -8.78 2.74
CA PRO A 252 15.04 -7.40 2.93
C PRO A 252 15.32 -6.66 1.63
N PRO A 253 14.37 -5.81 1.16
CA PRO A 253 14.62 -5.02 -0.04
C PRO A 253 15.93 -4.26 0.14
N SER A 254 16.75 -4.21 -0.91
CA SER A 254 17.98 -3.41 -0.88
C SER A 254 17.63 -1.97 -0.47
N SER A 255 18.60 -1.24 0.08
CA SER A 255 18.40 0.19 0.41
C SER A 255 17.80 0.97 -0.77
N GLU A 256 18.11 0.59 -2.00
CA GLU A 256 17.55 1.14 -3.23
C GLU A 256 16.06 0.79 -3.43
N THR A 257 15.64 -0.43 -3.11
CA THR A 257 14.24 -0.86 -3.23
C THR A 257 13.36 -0.20 -2.16
N LEU A 258 13.84 -0.05 -0.93
CA LEU A 258 13.16 0.72 0.12
C LEU A 258 13.06 2.20 -0.27
N GLN A 259 14.09 2.75 -0.87
CA GLN A 259 14.09 4.12 -1.38
C GLN A 259 13.04 4.31 -2.47
N LEU A 260 12.89 3.37 -3.40
CA LEU A 260 11.84 3.38 -4.44
C LEU A 260 10.42 3.29 -3.87
N LEU A 261 10.20 2.50 -2.81
CA LEU A 261 8.89 2.33 -2.16
C LEU A 261 8.41 3.58 -1.43
N TYR A 262 9.34 4.35 -0.86
CA TYR A 262 9.04 5.49 0.00
C TYR A 262 9.32 6.86 -0.63
N THR A 263 9.81 6.90 -1.86
CA THR A 263 10.15 8.14 -2.56
C THR A 263 9.04 8.51 -3.56
N ASP A 264 8.69 9.78 -3.62
CA ASP A 264 7.84 10.33 -4.68
C ASP A 264 8.64 10.46 -5.97
N SER A 265 8.16 9.83 -7.04
CA SER A 265 8.87 9.74 -8.32
C SER A 265 9.10 11.09 -9.02
N LEU A 266 8.28 12.10 -8.72
CA LEU A 266 8.41 13.43 -9.30
C LEU A 266 9.40 14.31 -8.53
N THR A 267 9.32 14.29 -7.21
CA THR A 267 9.99 15.27 -6.34
C THR A 267 11.19 14.71 -5.58
N GLU A 268 11.39 13.39 -5.59
CA GLU A 268 12.48 12.66 -4.92
C GLU A 268 12.50 12.80 -3.39
N VAL A 269 11.48 13.42 -2.78
CA VAL A 269 11.24 13.38 -1.33
C VAL A 269 10.40 12.17 -0.96
N TYR A 270 10.18 11.92 0.32
CA TYR A 270 9.34 10.81 0.72
C TYR A 270 7.90 10.98 0.20
N ASN A 271 7.22 9.86 -0.06
CA ASN A 271 5.82 9.84 -0.46
C ASN A 271 4.89 9.72 0.76
N ARG A 272 3.58 9.85 0.53
CA ARG A 272 2.54 9.73 1.56
C ARG A 272 2.61 8.40 2.32
N ARG A 273 2.97 7.31 1.63
CA ARG A 273 3.12 5.99 2.24
C ARG A 273 4.14 6.00 3.36
N TYR A 274 5.26 6.69 3.18
CA TYR A 274 6.28 6.85 4.21
C TYR A 274 5.72 7.52 5.47
N TYR A 275 4.85 8.56 5.31
CA TYR A 275 4.16 9.18 6.43
C TYR A 275 3.22 8.20 7.14
N ASP A 276 2.35 7.51 6.37
CA ASP A 276 1.34 6.63 6.93
C ASP A 276 1.95 5.44 7.68
N GLU A 277 3.09 4.91 7.22
CA GLU A 277 3.74 3.74 7.82
C GLU A 277 4.75 4.09 8.93
N GLN A 278 5.41 5.26 8.87
CA GLN A 278 6.48 5.60 9.80
C GLN A 278 6.06 6.58 10.91
N PHE A 279 5.10 7.45 10.63
CA PHE A 279 4.83 8.58 11.52
C PHE A 279 3.39 8.67 12.03
N ARG A 280 2.41 8.19 11.29
CA ARG A 280 0.99 8.41 11.59
C ARG A 280 0.60 8.03 13.02
N ASP A 281 1.07 6.89 13.51
CA ASP A 281 0.75 6.36 14.84
C ASP A 281 1.91 6.52 15.84
N SER A 282 2.92 7.35 15.50
CA SER A 282 4.07 7.61 16.38
C SER A 282 3.73 8.65 17.46
N ASP A 283 4.24 8.42 18.67
CA ASP A 283 4.16 9.36 19.79
C ASP A 283 5.49 10.11 20.04
N ASP A 284 6.54 9.82 19.24
CA ASP A 284 7.89 10.34 19.43
C ASP A 284 8.16 11.62 18.61
N ILE A 285 7.16 12.16 17.94
CA ILE A 285 7.28 13.33 17.09
C ILE A 285 6.94 14.59 17.88
N GLU A 286 7.82 15.59 17.81
CA GLU A 286 7.64 16.86 18.51
C GLU A 286 7.02 17.95 17.65
N ALA A 287 7.17 17.89 16.32
CA ALA A 287 6.61 18.90 15.44
C ALA A 287 6.27 18.38 14.05
N VAL A 288 5.13 18.83 13.55
CA VAL A 288 4.61 18.56 12.21
C VAL A 288 4.33 19.88 11.50
N VAL A 289 4.72 19.98 10.22
CA VAL A 289 4.39 21.12 9.36
C VAL A 289 3.66 20.61 8.12
N VAL A 290 2.53 21.23 7.80
CA VAL A 290 1.80 21.03 6.55
C VAL A 290 2.03 22.25 5.65
N ILE A 291 2.36 22.01 4.40
CA ILE A 291 2.68 23.01 3.38
C ILE A 291 1.76 22.81 2.19
N ASP A 292 1.20 23.88 1.66
CA ASP A 292 0.40 23.88 0.45
C ASP A 292 0.94 24.95 -0.52
N VAL A 293 1.03 24.60 -1.80
CA VAL A 293 1.52 25.52 -2.84
C VAL A 293 0.42 26.49 -3.25
N ASP A 294 0.67 27.77 -3.04
CA ASP A 294 -0.32 28.81 -3.33
C ASP A 294 -0.67 28.88 -4.81
N SER A 295 -1.97 28.80 -5.11
CA SER A 295 -2.49 28.94 -6.48
C SER A 295 -1.93 27.91 -7.48
N PHE A 296 -1.55 26.72 -7.04
CA PHE A 296 -0.94 25.70 -7.90
C PHE A 296 -1.79 25.35 -9.13
N LYS A 297 -3.12 25.24 -8.96
CA LYS A 297 -4.04 25.05 -10.09
C LYS A 297 -3.89 26.16 -11.15
N HIS A 298 -3.76 27.41 -10.72
CA HIS A 298 -3.58 28.55 -11.66
C HIS A 298 -2.23 28.45 -12.40
N ILE A 299 -1.19 27.94 -11.74
CA ILE A 299 0.11 27.69 -12.38
C ILE A 299 -0.06 26.65 -13.49
N ASN A 300 -0.73 25.53 -13.20
CA ASN A 300 -1.02 24.50 -14.20
C ASN A 300 -1.88 25.01 -15.36
N ASP A 301 -2.94 25.77 -15.05
CA ASP A 301 -3.86 26.30 -16.05
C ASP A 301 -3.20 27.32 -16.99
N ARG A 302 -2.24 28.10 -16.47
CA ARG A 302 -1.57 29.17 -17.23
C ARG A 302 -0.31 28.73 -17.95
N TYR A 303 0.51 27.85 -17.33
CA TYR A 303 1.83 27.48 -17.82
C TYR A 303 1.94 26.00 -18.20
N GLY A 304 0.85 25.23 -18.02
CA GLY A 304 0.79 23.81 -18.30
C GLY A 304 1.30 22.92 -17.16
N HIS A 305 0.90 21.65 -17.14
CA HIS A 305 1.27 20.69 -16.10
C HIS A 305 2.78 20.48 -15.99
N HIS A 306 3.51 20.57 -17.10
CA HIS A 306 4.97 20.46 -17.07
C HIS A 306 5.63 21.57 -16.24
N ALA A 307 5.11 22.79 -16.30
CA ALA A 307 5.59 23.89 -15.46
C ALA A 307 5.24 23.62 -13.98
N GLY A 308 4.06 23.09 -13.68
CA GLY A 308 3.68 22.65 -12.34
C GLY A 308 4.64 21.59 -11.79
N ASP A 309 5.02 20.60 -12.59
CA ASP A 309 5.99 19.56 -12.21
C ASP A 309 7.36 20.16 -11.86
N ILE A 310 7.83 21.14 -12.64
CA ILE A 310 9.09 21.86 -12.37
C ILE A 310 8.98 22.60 -11.03
N VAL A 311 7.86 23.29 -10.79
CA VAL A 311 7.60 24.00 -9.53
C VAL A 311 7.66 23.05 -8.34
N LEU A 312 6.97 21.90 -8.40
CA LEU A 312 6.96 20.91 -7.32
C LEU A 312 8.37 20.37 -7.03
N ARG A 313 9.15 20.02 -8.06
CA ARG A 313 10.55 19.59 -7.88
C ARG A 313 11.42 20.67 -7.21
N ARG A 314 11.26 21.94 -7.62
CA ARG A 314 12.02 23.04 -7.05
C ARG A 314 11.64 23.32 -5.60
N ILE A 315 10.35 23.28 -5.27
CA ILE A 315 9.86 23.43 -3.88
C ILE A 315 10.42 22.28 -3.02
N ALA A 316 10.26 21.03 -3.44
CA ALA A 316 10.76 19.88 -2.70
C ALA A 316 12.26 19.98 -2.40
N LYS A 317 13.07 20.32 -3.40
CA LYS A 317 14.51 20.51 -3.26
C LYS A 317 14.84 21.67 -2.30
N THR A 318 14.10 22.78 -2.38
CA THR A 318 14.32 23.95 -1.51
C THR A 318 13.95 23.61 -0.07
N VAL A 319 12.79 23.01 0.15
CA VAL A 319 12.34 22.58 1.48
C VAL A 319 13.33 21.60 2.09
N SER A 320 13.78 20.60 1.32
CA SER A 320 14.77 19.62 1.78
C SER A 320 16.12 20.25 2.16
N SER A 321 16.50 21.35 1.50
CA SER A 321 17.73 22.08 1.86
C SER A 321 17.61 22.88 3.15
N CYS A 322 16.38 23.17 3.61
CA CYS A 322 16.13 23.92 4.85
C CYS A 322 16.04 23.02 6.10
N VAL A 323 15.99 21.70 5.94
CA VAL A 323 15.82 20.73 7.04
C VAL A 323 17.03 19.83 7.18
N ARG A 324 17.14 19.10 8.30
CA ARG A 324 18.24 18.17 8.56
C ARG A 324 17.99 16.84 7.85
N LYS A 325 19.04 16.03 7.65
CA LYS A 325 18.91 14.66 7.14
C LYS A 325 18.07 13.73 8.03
N THR A 326 17.95 14.09 9.31
CA THR A 326 17.12 13.36 10.29
C THR A 326 15.65 13.74 10.24
N ASP A 327 15.32 14.85 9.58
CA ASP A 327 13.94 15.31 9.42
C ASP A 327 13.38 14.73 8.12
N ALA A 328 12.08 14.43 8.07
CA ALA A 328 11.46 13.88 6.89
C ALA A 328 10.67 14.95 6.13
N VAL A 329 10.94 15.07 4.81
CA VAL A 329 10.14 15.86 3.88
C VAL A 329 9.33 14.90 3.03
N ILE A 330 8.02 15.06 3.01
CA ILE A 330 7.07 14.13 2.44
C ILE A 330 6.15 14.88 1.47
N ARG A 331 5.97 14.37 0.27
CA ARG A 331 4.89 14.82 -0.60
C ARG A 331 3.63 14.04 -0.24
N TYR A 332 2.68 14.74 0.39
CA TYR A 332 1.48 14.13 0.97
C TYR A 332 0.32 14.03 -0.04
N GLY A 333 0.22 15.01 -0.93
CA GLY A 333 -0.79 15.09 -1.98
C GLY A 333 -0.26 15.75 -3.25
N GLY A 334 -1.13 16.18 -4.14
CA GLY A 334 -0.77 16.81 -5.42
C GLY A 334 0.22 17.97 -5.27
N ASP A 335 -0.15 18.99 -4.50
CA ASP A 335 0.59 20.21 -4.21
C ASP A 335 0.86 20.41 -2.70
N GLU A 336 0.64 19.35 -1.91
CA GLU A 336 0.80 19.36 -0.46
C GLU A 336 2.07 18.61 -0.03
N PHE A 337 2.82 19.23 0.91
CA PHE A 337 3.99 18.62 1.53
C PHE A 337 3.83 18.61 3.05
N VAL A 338 4.45 17.61 3.68
CA VAL A 338 4.51 17.47 5.15
C VAL A 338 5.96 17.38 5.57
N ILE A 339 6.32 18.06 6.66
CA ILE A 339 7.63 17.93 7.28
C ILE A 339 7.43 17.38 8.69
N ILE A 340 8.20 16.35 9.02
CA ILE A 340 8.29 15.79 10.35
C ILE A 340 9.64 16.16 10.95
N PHE A 341 9.62 16.83 12.09
CA PHE A 341 10.82 17.20 12.82
C PHE A 341 11.01 16.34 14.07
N HIS A 342 12.24 15.84 14.24
CA HIS A 342 12.66 15.12 15.43
C HIS A 342 13.51 16.06 16.31
N ARG A 343 13.18 16.16 17.61
CA ARG A 343 13.97 16.90 18.62
C ARG A 343 14.34 18.33 18.19
N LEU A 344 13.34 19.13 17.91
CA LEU A 344 13.52 20.53 17.53
C LEU A 344 12.99 21.44 18.66
N PRO A 345 13.80 22.36 19.26
CA PRO A 345 13.31 23.31 20.23
C PRO A 345 12.25 24.24 19.66
N GLY A 346 11.21 24.59 20.43
CA GLY A 346 10.05 25.35 19.93
C GLY A 346 10.37 26.74 19.40
N ASP A 347 11.37 27.43 19.99
CA ASP A 347 11.86 28.73 19.49
C ASP A 347 12.56 28.61 18.13
N VAL A 348 13.23 27.48 17.87
CA VAL A 348 13.85 27.16 16.58
C VAL A 348 12.78 26.77 15.56
N PHE A 349 11.74 26.04 15.99
CA PHE A 349 10.66 25.60 15.12
C PHE A 349 9.99 26.76 14.39
N ARG A 350 9.59 27.80 15.11
CA ARG A 350 8.96 28.99 14.51
C ARG A 350 9.87 29.68 13.48
N LYS A 351 11.14 29.85 13.81
CA LYS A 351 12.13 30.43 12.88
C LYS A 351 12.29 29.59 11.63
N LYS A 352 12.22 28.26 11.79
CA LYS A 352 12.36 27.30 10.68
C LYS A 352 11.19 27.39 9.70
N LEU A 353 9.95 27.56 10.17
CA LEU A 353 8.81 27.78 9.28
C LEU A 353 9.00 29.01 8.40
N GLU A 354 9.41 30.12 9.00
CA GLU A 354 9.63 31.37 8.25
C GLU A 354 10.84 31.27 7.31
N GLU A 355 11.89 30.56 7.68
CA GLU A 355 13.03 30.26 6.81
C GLU A 355 12.59 29.50 5.56
N ILE A 356 11.78 28.44 5.73
CA ILE A 356 11.23 27.63 4.63
C ILE A 356 10.35 28.48 3.73
N ARG A 357 9.39 29.23 4.29
CA ARG A 357 8.52 30.14 3.55
C ARG A 357 9.32 31.10 2.70
N ALA A 358 10.28 31.81 3.33
CA ALA A 358 11.10 32.79 2.66
C ALA A 358 12.05 32.19 1.62
N ALA A 359 12.48 30.94 1.80
CA ALA A 359 13.30 30.24 0.82
C ALA A 359 12.51 29.90 -0.44
N VAL A 360 11.25 29.46 -0.29
CA VAL A 360 10.35 29.21 -1.42
C VAL A 360 9.94 30.49 -2.12
N ASP A 361 9.63 31.56 -1.38
CA ASP A 361 9.24 32.85 -1.92
C ASP A 361 10.33 33.49 -2.81
N ARG A 362 11.61 33.19 -2.55
CA ARG A 362 12.76 33.62 -3.35
C ARG A 362 13.09 32.71 -4.54
N LEU A 363 12.30 31.62 -4.74
CA LEU A 363 12.55 30.71 -5.85
C LEU A 363 12.36 31.43 -7.20
N THR A 364 13.32 31.23 -8.08
CA THR A 364 13.21 31.60 -9.49
C THR A 364 13.14 30.34 -10.35
N ILE A 365 12.19 30.28 -11.24
CA ILE A 365 12.02 29.19 -12.19
C ILE A 365 12.68 29.64 -13.50
N ALA A 366 13.85 29.09 -13.80
CA ALA A 366 14.66 29.53 -14.97
C ALA A 366 13.89 29.38 -16.29
N GLU A 367 13.08 28.33 -16.38
CA GLU A 367 12.26 27.99 -17.55
C GLU A 367 11.05 28.97 -17.70
N HIS A 368 10.67 29.65 -16.63
CA HIS A 368 9.55 30.60 -16.57
C HIS A 368 9.90 31.83 -15.70
N PRO A 369 10.74 32.77 -16.21
CA PRO A 369 11.30 33.90 -15.40
C PRO A 369 10.25 34.82 -14.77
N GLY A 370 9.00 34.78 -15.24
CA GLY A 370 7.88 35.58 -14.68
C GLY A 370 6.99 34.85 -13.70
N LEU A 371 7.30 33.58 -13.41
CA LEU A 371 6.51 32.77 -12.49
C LEU A 371 6.99 32.95 -11.06
N HIS A 372 6.15 33.59 -10.24
CA HIS A 372 6.34 33.67 -8.79
C HIS A 372 5.66 32.50 -8.09
N VAL A 373 6.39 31.86 -7.18
CA VAL A 373 5.93 30.70 -6.42
C VAL A 373 5.94 31.03 -4.94
N SER A 374 4.85 30.75 -4.25
CA SER A 374 4.75 30.89 -2.79
C SER A 374 4.04 29.68 -2.17
N VAL A 375 4.18 29.55 -0.86
CA VAL A 375 3.56 28.46 -0.09
C VAL A 375 2.92 29.02 1.18
N SER A 376 1.85 28.35 1.60
CA SER A 376 1.21 28.55 2.90
C SER A 376 1.60 27.40 3.83
N LEU A 377 2.09 27.71 5.04
CA LEU A 377 2.56 26.73 6.01
C LEU A 377 1.75 26.81 7.30
N GLY A 378 1.38 25.65 7.81
CA GLY A 378 0.87 25.48 9.16
C GLY A 378 1.78 24.54 9.94
N GLY A 379 2.21 24.93 11.14
CA GLY A 379 3.08 24.10 11.96
C GLY A 379 2.50 23.88 13.36
N ALA A 380 2.52 22.65 13.83
CA ALA A 380 2.15 22.25 15.18
C ALA A 380 3.38 21.71 15.91
N TYR A 381 3.61 22.20 17.11
CA TYR A 381 4.70 21.81 18.01
C TYR A 381 4.13 21.43 19.37
N GLY A 382 4.62 20.36 19.97
CA GLY A 382 4.20 19.94 21.32
C GLY A 382 4.28 18.45 21.53
N VAL A 383 3.64 17.98 22.62
CA VAL A 383 3.59 16.56 22.98
C VAL A 383 2.20 16.01 22.63
N GLY A 384 2.15 14.93 21.86
CA GLY A 384 0.89 14.28 21.48
C GLY A 384 1.13 13.26 20.36
N LYS A 385 0.05 12.64 19.91
CA LYS A 385 0.12 11.74 18.75
C LYS A 385 0.41 12.55 17.49
N THR A 386 1.19 11.97 16.58
CA THR A 386 1.49 12.60 15.29
C THR A 386 0.23 13.00 14.52
N THR A 387 -0.84 12.20 14.59
CA THR A 387 -2.14 12.52 14.00
C THR A 387 -2.73 13.82 14.57
N GLU A 388 -2.60 14.08 15.86
CA GLU A 388 -3.13 15.29 16.50
C GLU A 388 -2.31 16.55 16.14
N LEU A 389 -0.99 16.38 16.05
CA LEU A 389 -0.09 17.43 15.55
C LEU A 389 -0.38 17.73 14.09
N PHE A 390 -0.60 16.70 13.27
CA PHE A 390 -0.94 16.85 11.85
C PHE A 390 -2.26 17.60 11.66
N GLU A 391 -3.35 17.21 12.35
CA GLU A 391 -4.65 17.89 12.27
C GLU A 391 -4.56 19.36 12.68
N THR A 392 -3.73 19.65 13.68
CA THR A 392 -3.50 21.04 14.13
C THR A 392 -2.70 21.80 13.08
N ALA A 393 -1.64 21.23 12.54
CA ALA A 393 -0.82 21.84 11.49
C ALA A 393 -1.64 22.12 10.22
N ASP A 394 -2.48 21.17 9.79
CA ASP A 394 -3.37 21.31 8.63
C ASP A 394 -4.36 22.48 8.83
N ARG A 395 -5.01 22.55 9.99
CA ARG A 395 -5.89 23.68 10.34
C ARG A 395 -5.17 25.03 10.30
N LEU A 396 -3.93 25.10 10.77
CA LEU A 396 -3.11 26.32 10.74
C LEU A 396 -2.66 26.66 9.31
N MET A 397 -2.33 25.67 8.50
CA MET A 397 -2.04 25.84 7.07
C MET A 397 -3.25 26.42 6.33
N TYR A 398 -4.45 25.88 6.59
CA TYR A 398 -5.67 26.42 6.00
C TYR A 398 -5.93 27.89 6.39
N GLN A 399 -5.56 28.31 7.60
CA GLN A 399 -5.62 29.72 8.01
C GLN A 399 -4.57 30.56 7.26
N ALA A 400 -3.34 30.07 7.11
CA ALA A 400 -2.28 30.71 6.34
C ALA A 400 -2.68 30.91 4.87
N LYS A 401 -3.33 29.91 4.27
CA LYS A 401 -3.78 29.92 2.87
C LYS A 401 -4.77 31.05 2.53
N LYS A 402 -5.52 31.56 3.51
CA LYS A 402 -6.43 32.72 3.32
C LYS A 402 -5.68 34.01 2.96
N SER A 403 -4.46 34.16 3.46
CA SER A 403 -3.59 35.33 3.20
C SER A 403 -2.54 35.03 2.15
N LYS A 404 -2.28 33.77 1.83
CA LYS A 404 -1.19 33.24 1.00
C LYS A 404 0.21 33.68 1.47
N ASN A 405 1.23 32.98 1.05
CA ASN A 405 2.63 33.26 1.39
C ASN A 405 2.83 33.56 2.89
N LYS A 406 2.27 32.70 3.74
CA LYS A 406 2.26 32.89 5.21
C LYS A 406 2.59 31.60 5.95
N ALA A 407 3.30 31.72 7.06
CA ALA A 407 3.56 30.66 8.01
C ALA A 407 2.83 30.95 9.33
N ILE A 408 2.10 29.95 9.86
CA ILE A 408 1.43 30.04 11.17
C ILE A 408 1.87 28.82 11.98
N ALA A 409 2.28 29.06 13.21
CA ALA A 409 2.67 27.99 14.14
C ALA A 409 1.78 28.01 15.40
N GLY A 410 1.58 26.83 15.98
CA GLY A 410 0.85 26.68 17.24
C GLY A 410 1.50 25.65 18.15
N PHE A 411 1.35 25.85 19.47
CA PHE A 411 1.79 24.92 20.49
C PHE A 411 0.60 24.05 20.95
N VAL A 412 0.81 22.74 20.98
CA VAL A 412 -0.18 21.74 21.43
C VAL A 412 0.24 21.25 22.82
N SER A 413 -0.52 21.58 23.86
CA SER A 413 -0.29 21.10 25.23
C SER A 413 -1.24 19.94 25.56
N THR A 414 -0.73 18.89 26.19
CA THR A 414 -1.57 17.89 26.88
C THR A 414 -2.04 18.46 28.20
N GLN A 415 -3.30 18.90 28.32
CA GLN A 415 -3.92 19.03 29.64
C GLN A 415 -4.48 17.69 30.06
N THR A 416 -4.02 17.20 31.23
CA THR A 416 -4.62 16.13 32.00
C THR A 416 -6.11 16.38 32.23
N GLU A 417 -6.90 15.33 32.05
CA GLU A 417 -8.34 15.24 32.26
C GLU A 417 -8.86 16.02 33.46
N ASN A 418 -9.61 17.08 33.26
CA ASN A 418 -10.79 17.44 34.04
C ASN A 418 -11.39 18.75 33.49
N THR A 419 -12.18 18.67 32.47
CA THR A 419 -13.33 19.50 32.09
C THR A 419 -13.52 19.41 30.57
N GLY A 420 -14.71 19.05 30.13
CA GLY A 420 -15.07 18.87 28.73
C GLY A 420 -15.08 20.16 27.91
N LYS A 421 -13.92 20.76 27.65
CA LYS A 421 -13.69 21.84 26.68
C LYS A 421 -12.44 21.50 25.87
N GLY A 422 -12.49 21.81 24.57
CA GLY A 422 -11.46 21.52 23.59
C GLY A 422 -10.06 21.99 24.00
N ARG A 423 -9.04 21.32 23.50
CA ARG A 423 -7.62 21.59 23.73
C ARG A 423 -7.25 23.01 23.33
N ASP A 424 -6.54 23.71 24.19
CA ASP A 424 -6.04 25.03 23.90
C ASP A 424 -4.81 24.94 22.99
N VAL A 425 -4.92 25.56 21.81
CA VAL A 425 -3.80 25.75 20.89
C VAL A 425 -3.35 27.19 20.98
N GLU A 426 -2.17 27.43 21.53
CA GLU A 426 -1.56 28.76 21.57
C GLU A 426 -1.01 29.06 20.17
N ILE A 427 -1.62 29.99 19.45
CA ILE A 427 -1.23 30.36 18.09
C ILE A 427 -0.14 31.43 18.15
N TRP A 428 0.98 31.15 17.51
CA TRP A 428 2.09 32.08 17.33
C TRP A 428 2.00 32.68 15.92
N SER A 429 1.61 33.93 15.84
CA SER A 429 1.53 34.71 14.60
C SER A 429 2.84 35.45 14.30
#